data_eab20274dae82ae7bb9b03a214fba5b1
#
_entry.id   eab20274dae82ae7bb9b03a214fba5b1
#
_cell.length_a   1.000
_cell.length_b   1.000
_cell.length_c   1.000
_cell.angle_alpha   90.00
_cell.angle_beta   90.00
_cell.angle_gamma   90.00
#
_symmetry.space_group_name_H-M   'P 1'
#
loop_
_entity.id
_entity.type
_entity.pdbx_description
1 polymer ?
#
loop_
_entity_poly.entity_id
_entity_poly.type
_entity_poly.pdbx_seq_one_letter_code
_entity_poly.pdbx_strand_id
1 'polypeptide(L)'
;MPRRMTIDAPLACTIRAAGTLDPRWSERLGGLRVRAAGRGFPVTELSGRLLDQAALFGVLATLYDLGLPLLSVDCRATPEPAGEATGPPSGRR
;
A
#
# COMPACT_ATOMS: atom_id res chain seq x y z
N MET A 1 -21.52 17.55 -1.14
CA MET A 1 -20.67 17.23 -0.36
C MET A 1 -19.51 16.72 -0.92
N PRO A 2 -18.55 17.13 -0.52
CA PRO A 2 -17.38 16.70 -1.12
C PRO A 2 -17.17 15.26 -0.86
N ARG A 3 -16.42 14.76 -1.64
CA ARG A 3 -16.05 13.56 -1.50
C ARG A 3 -15.23 13.50 -0.42
N ARG A 4 -15.32 12.68 0.40
CA ARG A 4 -14.47 12.57 1.39
C ARG A 4 -13.74 11.36 1.38
N MET A 5 -12.67 11.29 2.05
CA MET A 5 -11.93 10.13 2.24
C MET A 5 -12.66 9.29 3.20
N THR A 6 -12.90 8.05 2.91
CA THR A 6 -13.54 7.14 3.83
C THR A 6 -12.60 5.99 4.12
N ILE A 7 -12.84 5.29 5.20
CA ILE A 7 -11.98 4.16 5.52
C ILE A 7 -12.19 3.01 4.55
N ASP A 8 -13.23 3.07 3.73
CA ASP A 8 -13.46 2.05 2.73
C ASP A 8 -12.84 2.37 1.38
N ALA A 9 -12.21 3.52 1.24
CA ALA A 9 -11.65 3.92 -0.04
C ALA A 9 -10.34 3.22 -0.30
N PRO A 10 -10.04 2.91 -1.57
CA PRO A 10 -8.75 2.30 -1.90
C PRO A 10 -7.60 3.24 -1.61
N LEU A 11 -6.46 2.65 -1.30
CA LEU A 11 -5.26 3.39 -0.96
C LEU A 11 -4.10 2.93 -1.84
N ALA A 12 -3.30 3.87 -2.29
CA ALA A 12 -2.02 3.56 -2.91
C ALA A 12 -0.96 3.75 -1.84
N CYS A 13 -0.26 2.69 -1.51
CA CYS A 13 0.64 2.71 -0.37
C CYS A 13 2.06 2.29 -0.73
N THR A 14 3.00 2.87 -0.02
CA THR A 14 4.39 2.42 -0.04
C THR A 14 4.82 2.29 1.42
N ILE A 15 5.23 1.10 1.79
CA ILE A 15 5.60 0.78 3.16
C ILE A 15 7.04 0.30 3.15
N ARG A 16 7.84 0.82 4.07
CA ARG A 16 9.22 0.36 4.18
C ARG A 16 9.42 -0.20 5.57
N ALA A 17 10.07 -1.35 5.63
CA ALA A 17 10.32 -2.04 6.89
C ALA A 17 11.76 -2.51 6.89
N ALA A 18 12.38 -2.50 8.06
CA ALA A 18 13.75 -2.99 8.18
C ALA A 18 13.76 -4.49 8.10
N GLY A 19 14.74 -5.04 7.40
CA GLY A 19 14.87 -6.47 7.29
C GLY A 19 14.59 -6.96 5.89
N THR A 20 14.67 -8.28 5.72
CA THR A 20 14.48 -8.92 4.43
C THR A 20 13.23 -9.77 4.45
N LEU A 21 12.46 -9.67 3.39
CA LEU A 21 11.23 -10.43 3.28
C LEU A 21 11.18 -11.10 1.92
N ASP A 22 10.81 -12.37 1.91
CA ASP A 22 10.68 -13.12 0.67
C ASP A 22 9.51 -12.56 -0.13
N PRO A 23 9.70 -12.27 -1.42
CA PRO A 23 8.58 -11.77 -2.24
C PRO A 23 7.35 -12.67 -2.29
N ARG A 24 7.49 -13.92 -1.92
CA ARG A 24 6.34 -14.82 -1.88
C ARG A 24 5.31 -14.39 -0.84
N TRP A 25 5.68 -13.51 0.07
CA TRP A 25 4.73 -13.00 1.05
C TRP A 25 3.73 -12.02 0.45
N SER A 26 3.93 -11.62 -0.82
CA SER A 26 3.08 -10.62 -1.45
C SER A 26 1.58 -10.89 -1.26
N GLU A 27 1.16 -12.13 -1.47
CA GLU A 27 -0.26 -12.45 -1.35
C GLU A 27 -0.79 -12.24 0.06
N ARG A 28 0.03 -12.54 1.05
CA ARG A 28 -0.38 -12.36 2.44
C ARG A 28 -0.26 -10.93 2.89
N LEU A 29 0.31 -10.09 2.06
CA LEU A 29 0.49 -8.68 2.36
C LEU A 29 -0.35 -7.85 1.40
N GLY A 30 -1.58 -8.28 1.18
CA GLY A 30 -2.53 -7.50 0.40
C GLY A 30 -2.21 -7.42 -1.07
N GLY A 31 -1.35 -8.29 -1.58
CA GLY A 31 -0.97 -8.25 -2.98
C GLY A 31 0.04 -7.16 -3.29
N LEU A 32 0.61 -6.52 -2.28
CA LEU A 32 1.61 -5.50 -2.51
C LEU A 32 2.87 -6.09 -3.09
N ARG A 33 3.53 -5.32 -3.94
CA ARG A 33 4.79 -5.75 -4.50
C ARG A 33 5.87 -5.65 -3.44
N VAL A 34 6.65 -6.70 -3.27
CA VAL A 34 7.70 -6.78 -2.26
C VAL A 34 9.04 -6.70 -2.95
N ARG A 35 9.91 -5.77 -2.54
CA ARG A 35 11.22 -5.69 -3.14
C ARG A 35 12.23 -5.20 -2.12
N ALA A 36 13.48 -5.57 -2.35
CA ALA A 36 14.57 -5.15 -1.50
C ALA A 36 14.97 -3.73 -1.88
N ALA A 37 15.28 -2.90 -0.89
CA ALA A 37 15.53 -1.47 -1.14
C ALA A 37 16.56 -0.90 -0.22
N GLY A 38 17.20 -1.36 0.64
CA GLY A 38 18.07 -0.68 1.60
C GLY A 38 19.45 -0.39 1.07
N ARG A 39 20.09 0.54 1.73
CA ARG A 39 21.50 0.78 1.56
C ARG A 39 22.14 0.72 2.91
N GLY A 40 23.19 -0.05 3.05
CA GLY A 40 23.85 -0.18 4.34
C GLY A 40 23.21 -1.19 5.25
N PHE A 41 21.90 -1.32 5.21
CA PHE A 41 21.20 -2.37 5.94
C PHE A 41 19.98 -2.79 5.11
N PRO A 42 19.50 -4.00 5.37
CA PRO A 42 18.38 -4.49 4.56
C PRO A 42 17.11 -3.74 4.85
N VAL A 43 16.41 -3.38 3.78
CA VAL A 43 15.10 -2.77 3.87
C VAL A 43 14.21 -3.47 2.86
N THR A 44 12.98 -3.73 3.23
CA THR A 44 11.97 -4.26 2.34
C THR A 44 10.98 -3.16 2.04
N GLU A 45 10.68 -2.97 0.77
CA GLU A 45 9.69 -2.00 0.34
C GLU A 45 8.49 -2.73 -0.22
N LEU A 46 7.31 -2.37 0.26
CA LEU A 46 6.05 -2.93 -0.23
C LEU A 46 5.27 -1.80 -0.87
N SER A 47 4.80 -2.00 -2.09
CA SER A 47 4.07 -0.93 -2.77
C SER A 47 2.92 -1.49 -3.59
N GLY A 48 1.89 -0.70 -3.73
CA GLY A 48 0.74 -1.06 -4.52
C GLY A 48 -0.54 -0.49 -3.95
N ARG A 49 -1.65 -1.08 -4.36
CA ARG A 49 -2.96 -0.62 -3.92
C ARG A 49 -3.55 -1.58 -2.93
N LEU A 50 -4.17 -1.02 -1.92
CA LEU A 50 -4.94 -1.79 -0.94
C LEU A 50 -6.40 -1.37 -1.05
N LEU A 51 -7.30 -2.30 -0.78
CA LEU A 51 -8.72 -2.06 -0.96
C LEU A 51 -9.25 -0.97 -0.02
N ASP A 52 -8.72 -0.92 1.18
CA ASP A 52 -9.23 -0.01 2.18
C ASP A 52 -8.25 0.05 3.35
N GLN A 53 -8.60 0.80 4.37
CA GLN A 53 -7.73 0.93 5.53
C GLN A 53 -7.60 -0.35 6.32
N ALA A 54 -8.63 -1.18 6.35
CA ALA A 54 -8.52 -2.44 7.07
C ALA A 54 -7.45 -3.32 6.43
N ALA A 55 -7.34 -3.30 5.10
CA ALA A 55 -6.30 -4.05 4.42
C ALA A 55 -4.92 -3.51 4.81
N LEU A 56 -4.79 -2.19 4.95
CA LEU A 56 -3.52 -1.61 5.38
C LEU A 56 -3.15 -2.09 6.77
N PHE A 57 -4.08 -2.05 7.71
CA PHE A 57 -3.76 -2.50 9.06
C PHE A 57 -3.42 -3.98 9.09
N GLY A 58 -4.06 -4.78 8.22
CA GLY A 58 -3.71 -6.18 8.12
C GLY A 58 -2.28 -6.39 7.66
N VAL A 59 -1.83 -5.59 6.70
CA VAL A 59 -0.44 -5.64 6.25
C VAL A 59 0.51 -5.26 7.38
N LEU A 60 0.20 -4.18 8.09
CA LEU A 60 1.07 -3.72 9.17
C LEU A 60 1.14 -4.75 10.30
N ALA A 61 0.02 -5.38 10.62
CA ALA A 61 0.00 -6.42 11.65
C ALA A 61 0.85 -7.61 11.23
N THR A 62 0.79 -7.98 9.95
CA THR A 62 1.59 -9.09 9.46
C THR A 62 3.08 -8.77 9.56
N LEU A 63 3.47 -7.54 9.20
CA LEU A 63 4.88 -7.15 9.33
C LEU A 63 5.31 -7.16 10.79
N TYR A 64 4.42 -6.73 11.68
CA TYR A 64 4.73 -6.78 13.10
C TYR A 64 4.96 -8.21 13.56
N ASP A 65 4.08 -9.12 13.15
CA ASP A 65 4.20 -10.51 13.53
C ASP A 65 5.46 -11.16 12.99
N LEU A 66 5.93 -10.68 11.84
CA LEU A 66 7.17 -11.19 11.26
C LEU A 66 8.40 -10.56 11.87
N GLY A 67 8.23 -9.60 12.75
CA GLY A 67 9.35 -8.97 13.41
C GLY A 67 10.09 -7.95 12.59
N LEU A 68 9.41 -7.34 11.62
CA LEU A 68 10.04 -6.34 10.76
C LEU A 68 9.67 -4.94 11.23
N PRO A 69 10.60 -4.19 11.81
CA PRO A 69 10.28 -2.84 12.27
C PRO A 69 9.88 -1.94 11.12
N LEU A 70 8.85 -1.15 11.32
CA LEU A 70 8.41 -0.22 10.30
C LEU A 70 9.33 0.98 10.25
N LEU A 71 9.68 1.40 9.05
CA LEU A 71 10.48 2.60 8.84
C LEU A 71 9.63 3.74 8.32
N SER A 72 8.70 3.46 7.41
CA SER A 72 7.81 4.48 6.90
C SER A 72 6.56 3.85 6.31
N VAL A 73 5.48 4.58 6.36
CA VAL A 73 4.22 4.21 5.74
C VAL A 73 3.70 5.46 5.05
N ASP A 74 3.51 5.37 3.74
CA ASP A 74 3.05 6.50 2.97
C ASP A 74 1.89 6.02 2.12
N CYS A 75 0.69 6.43 2.45
CA CYS A 75 -0.49 6.02 1.71
C CYS A 75 -1.30 7.23 1.33
N ARG A 76 -1.95 7.14 0.17
CA ARG A 76 -2.85 8.19 -0.25
C ARG A 76 -4.08 7.57 -0.84
N ALA A 77 -5.21 8.23 -0.68
CA ALA A 77 -6.44 7.76 -1.25
C ALA A 77 -6.36 7.88 -2.77
N THR A 78 -6.93 6.90 -3.46
CA THR A 78 -6.96 6.94 -4.91
C THR A 78 -8.41 7.04 -5.35
N PRO A 79 -8.68 7.76 -6.45
CA PRO A 79 -10.03 7.79 -6.97
C PRO A 79 -10.42 6.43 -7.50
N GLU A 80 -11.71 6.20 -7.57
CA GLU A 80 -12.20 5.00 -8.16
C GLU A 80 -11.76 4.93 -9.59
N PRO A 81 -11.35 3.82 -10.01
CA PRO A 81 -10.98 3.76 -11.40
C PRO A 81 -12.19 3.88 -12.22
N ALA A 82 -12.96 3.97 -12.28
CA ALA A 82 -13.78 4.17 -13.13
C ALA A 82 -14.42 4.77 -13.54
N GLY A 83 -14.51 4.49 -13.35
CA GLY A 83 -14.77 4.85 -13.61
C GLY A 83 -14.37 5.31 -14.19
N GLU A 84 -14.08 5.25 -14.06
CA GLU A 84 -13.57 5.75 -14.35
C GLU A 84 -13.51 6.23 -15.08
N ALA A 85 -13.84 6.16 -15.31
CA ALA A 85 -13.54 6.64 -15.89
C ALA A 85 -13.47 7.28 -16.43
N THR A 86 -13.80 7.14 -16.61
CA THR A 86 -13.53 7.77 -17.06
C THR A 86 -13.30 8.63 -17.33
N GLY A 87 -13.51 8.62 -17.55
CA GLY A 87 -12.99 9.48 -17.76
C GLY A 87 -12.80 10.19 -18.13
N PRO A 88 -12.93 10.40 -18.43
CA PRO A 88 -12.38 11.16 -18.64
C PRO A 88 -12.24 11.93 -18.58
N PRO A 89 -12.36 12.05 -18.61
CA PRO A 89 -12.07 12.81 -18.47
C PRO A 89 -11.77 13.57 -18.34
N SER A 90 -11.89 13.43 -18.43
CA SER A 90 -11.47 14.15 -18.32
C SER A 90 -11.19 14.96 -18.34
N GLY A 91 -11.39 14.72 -18.42
CA GLY A 91 -10.95 15.47 -18.33
C GLY A 91 -10.84 16.17 -18.57
N ARG A 92 -11.03 16.21 -18.50
CA ARG A 92 -10.88 16.93 -18.49
C ARG A 92 -10.66 17.74 -18.60
N ARG A 93 -10.92 17.66 -18.60
CA ARG A 93 -10.75 18.43 -18.48
C ARG A 93 -10.57 19.12 -18.17
#